data_9c5113d7d0a87559951b83e7a68105e0
#
_entry.id   9c5113d7d0a87559951b83e7a68105e0
#
_cell.length_a   1.000
_cell.length_b   1.000
_cell.length_c   1.000
_cell.angle_alpha   90.00
_cell.angle_beta   90.00
_cell.angle_gamma   90.00
#
_symmetry.space_group_name_H-M   'P 1'
#
loop_
_entity.id
_entity.type
_entity.pdbx_description
1 polymer ?
#
loop_
_entity_poly.entity_id
_entity_poly.type
_entity_poly.pdbx_seq_one_letter_code
_entity_poly.pdbx_strand_id
1 'polypeptide(L)'
;MKENNELALHIYQDAEMASYTLTKLLDDLKDKDNKIKKTIEDVLKEYEQWTTKTKKYLKKEKAEISKNGMFEKMMAKMGISKEVKSDNSDSAIADLLIKGVSMGTIDMEKKIKDYQEEVSEDELDMAKEFLAFQQKTIDIFKEYL
;
A
#
# COMPACT_ATOMS: atom_id res chain seq x y z
N MET A 1 17.46 20.87 10.06
CA MET A 1 16.36 20.59 10.94
C MET A 1 15.32 19.70 10.28
N LYS A 2 14.82 18.71 10.98
CA LYS A 2 13.99 17.65 10.42
C LYS A 2 12.51 17.90 10.71
N GLU A 3 11.91 18.78 9.95
CA GLU A 3 10.54 19.24 10.17
C GLU A 3 9.52 18.68 9.20
N ASN A 4 10.00 18.02 8.17
CA ASN A 4 9.17 17.49 7.12
C ASN A 4 8.71 16.07 7.49
N ASN A 5 7.43 15.77 7.29
CA ASN A 5 6.87 14.44 7.56
C ASN A 5 6.32 13.80 6.27
N GLU A 6 6.86 14.21 5.13
CA GLU A 6 6.38 13.76 3.82
C GLU A 6 6.48 12.24 3.63
N LEU A 7 7.53 11.61 4.17
CA LEU A 7 7.67 10.16 4.03
C LEU A 7 6.62 9.42 4.85
N ALA A 8 6.44 9.81 6.11
CA ALA A 8 5.44 9.18 6.97
C ALA A 8 4.03 9.38 6.42
N LEU A 9 3.73 10.57 5.92
CA LEU A 9 2.43 10.86 5.33
C LEU A 9 2.19 10.00 4.10
N HIS A 10 3.19 9.85 3.24
CA HIS A 10 3.09 9.01 2.05
C HIS A 10 2.81 7.55 2.42
N ILE A 11 3.54 7.01 3.41
CA ILE A 11 3.32 5.64 3.89
C ILE A 11 1.88 5.47 4.38
N TYR A 12 1.42 6.41 5.21
CA TYR A 12 0.06 6.37 5.75
C TYR A 12 -0.98 6.34 4.63
N GLN A 13 -0.84 7.23 3.67
CA GLN A 13 -1.78 7.34 2.55
C GLN A 13 -1.78 6.10 1.67
N ASP A 14 -0.60 5.57 1.35
CA ASP A 14 -0.45 4.35 0.56
C ASP A 14 -1.04 3.15 1.29
N ALA A 15 -0.69 2.99 2.57
CA ALA A 15 -1.18 1.87 3.37
C ALA A 15 -2.70 1.90 3.55
N GLU A 16 -3.28 3.08 3.75
CA GLU A 16 -4.72 3.23 3.87
C GLU A 16 -5.43 2.88 2.57
N MET A 17 -4.89 3.34 1.45
CA MET A 17 -5.42 3.03 0.14
C MET A 17 -5.33 1.53 -0.17
N ALA A 18 -4.19 0.92 0.11
CA ALA A 18 -4.01 -0.51 -0.11
C ALA A 18 -4.96 -1.32 0.76
N SER A 19 -5.15 -0.92 2.02
CA SER A 19 -6.08 -1.60 2.93
C SER A 19 -7.51 -1.57 2.39
N TYR A 20 -7.94 -0.42 1.90
CA TYR A 20 -9.26 -0.30 1.30
C TYR A 20 -9.41 -1.19 0.06
N THR A 21 -8.42 -1.13 -0.82
CA THR A 21 -8.43 -1.91 -2.06
C THR A 21 -8.48 -3.41 -1.78
N LEU A 22 -7.66 -3.89 -0.86
CA LEU A 22 -7.63 -5.31 -0.51
C LEU A 22 -8.91 -5.76 0.19
N THR A 23 -9.48 -4.91 1.04
CA THR A 23 -10.77 -5.19 1.69
C THR A 23 -11.87 -5.35 0.66
N LYS A 24 -11.91 -4.44 -0.31
CA LYS A 24 -12.91 -4.49 -1.38
C LYS A 24 -12.73 -5.72 -2.26
N LEU A 25 -11.48 -6.05 -2.57
CA LEU A 25 -11.17 -7.24 -3.36
C LEU A 25 -11.61 -8.52 -2.64
N LEU A 26 -11.36 -8.63 -1.35
CA LEU A 26 -11.82 -9.76 -0.55
C LEU A 26 -13.34 -9.88 -0.54
N ASP A 27 -14.03 -8.74 -0.48
CA ASP A 27 -15.50 -8.73 -0.55
C ASP A 27 -15.98 -9.24 -1.91
N ASP A 28 -15.31 -8.82 -2.99
CA ASP A 28 -15.64 -9.27 -4.35
C ASP A 28 -15.40 -10.79 -4.52
N LEU A 29 -14.47 -11.35 -3.75
CA LEU A 29 -14.11 -12.77 -3.82
C LEU A 29 -14.77 -13.64 -2.74
N LYS A 30 -15.66 -13.09 -1.94
CA LYS A 30 -16.21 -13.78 -0.75
C LYS A 30 -16.87 -15.12 -1.08
N ASP A 31 -17.52 -15.24 -2.23
CA ASP A 31 -18.21 -16.46 -2.67
C ASP A 31 -17.38 -17.30 -3.63
N LYS A 32 -16.09 -16.97 -3.79
CA LYS A 32 -15.14 -17.67 -4.62
C LYS A 32 -14.18 -18.46 -3.74
N ASP A 33 -13.61 -19.52 -4.27
CA ASP A 33 -12.64 -20.36 -3.53
C ASP A 33 -11.20 -20.14 -4.00
N ASN A 34 -10.88 -18.91 -4.38
CA ASN A 34 -9.55 -18.52 -4.79
C ASN A 34 -8.53 -18.78 -3.67
N LYS A 35 -7.43 -19.40 -4.02
CA LYS A 35 -6.35 -19.72 -3.09
C LYS A 35 -5.62 -18.46 -2.61
N ILE A 36 -5.59 -17.41 -3.45
CA ILE A 36 -4.93 -16.15 -3.14
C ILE A 36 -5.60 -15.41 -1.97
N LYS A 37 -6.84 -15.73 -1.63
CA LYS A 37 -7.60 -15.01 -0.59
C LYS A 37 -6.88 -14.95 0.75
N LYS A 38 -6.33 -16.07 1.20
CA LYS A 38 -5.62 -16.12 2.49
C LYS A 38 -4.39 -15.21 2.47
N THR A 39 -3.66 -15.20 1.38
CA THR A 39 -2.50 -14.32 1.21
C THR A 39 -2.91 -12.87 1.21
N ILE A 40 -4.03 -12.53 0.55
CA ILE A 40 -4.56 -11.16 0.55
C ILE A 40 -4.93 -10.74 1.98
N GLU A 41 -5.57 -11.62 2.75
CA GLU A 41 -5.90 -11.34 4.15
C GLU A 41 -4.66 -11.04 4.98
N ASP A 42 -3.60 -11.82 4.80
CA ASP A 42 -2.35 -11.64 5.54
C ASP A 42 -1.67 -10.31 5.16
N VAL A 43 -1.64 -9.99 3.88
CA VAL A 43 -1.07 -8.73 3.39
C VAL A 43 -1.90 -7.53 3.88
N LEU A 44 -3.22 -7.66 3.88
CA LEU A 44 -4.11 -6.62 4.41
C LEU A 44 -3.79 -6.30 5.87
N LYS A 45 -3.60 -7.32 6.69
CA LYS A 45 -3.25 -7.12 8.11
C LYS A 45 -1.95 -6.34 8.25
N GLU A 46 -0.95 -6.62 7.42
CA GLU A 46 0.31 -5.91 7.46
C GLU A 46 0.15 -4.45 7.04
N TYR A 47 -0.64 -4.17 6.00
CA TYR A 47 -0.93 -2.78 5.63
C TYR A 47 -1.67 -2.04 6.73
N GLU A 48 -2.62 -2.71 7.39
CA GLU A 48 -3.35 -2.10 8.52
C GLU A 48 -2.40 -1.76 9.67
N GLN A 49 -1.41 -2.60 9.94
CA GLN A 49 -0.37 -2.33 10.93
C GLN A 49 0.44 -1.10 10.53
N TRP A 50 0.78 -0.96 9.26
CA TRP A 50 1.48 0.23 8.75
C TRP A 50 0.63 1.48 8.90
N THR A 51 -0.65 1.41 8.61
CA THR A 51 -1.57 2.52 8.81
C THR A 51 -1.58 2.96 10.27
N THR A 52 -1.70 2.02 11.20
CA THR A 52 -1.72 2.31 12.63
C THR A 52 -0.40 2.93 13.09
N LYS A 53 0.71 2.33 12.69
CA LYS A 53 2.06 2.79 13.06
C LYS A 53 2.32 4.21 12.58
N THR A 54 2.03 4.49 11.32
CA THR A 54 2.29 5.81 10.75
C THR A 54 1.34 6.87 11.27
N LYS A 55 0.09 6.51 11.50
CA LYS A 55 -0.87 7.43 12.11
C LYS A 55 -0.41 7.87 13.50
N LYS A 56 0.08 6.90 14.29
CA LYS A 56 0.61 7.17 15.63
C LYS A 56 1.85 8.09 15.57
N TYR A 57 2.74 7.80 14.61
CA TYR A 57 3.93 8.63 14.40
C TYR A 57 3.55 10.06 14.02
N LEU A 58 2.64 10.23 13.06
CA LEU A 58 2.21 11.55 12.61
C LEU A 58 1.53 12.35 13.73
N LYS A 59 0.72 11.70 14.56
CA LYS A 59 0.11 12.35 15.71
C LYS A 59 1.14 12.82 16.73
N LYS A 60 2.15 11.99 16.99
CA LYS A 60 3.25 12.33 17.90
C LYS A 60 4.02 13.54 17.39
N GLU A 61 4.24 13.62 16.07
CA GLU A 61 4.93 14.73 15.43
C GLU A 61 4.03 15.95 15.22
N LYS A 62 2.77 15.85 15.63
CA LYS A 62 1.75 16.90 15.43
C LYS A 62 1.60 17.30 13.98
N ALA A 63 1.83 16.35 13.08
CA ALA A 63 1.68 16.57 11.65
C ALA A 63 0.22 16.51 11.25
N GLU A 64 -0.14 17.30 10.25
CA GLU A 64 -1.46 17.26 9.68
C GLU A 64 -1.63 15.99 8.84
N ILE A 65 -2.70 15.24 9.12
CA ILE A 65 -2.99 14.01 8.39
C ILE A 65 -4.06 14.34 7.35
N SER A 66 -3.60 14.66 6.14
CA SER A 66 -4.53 14.95 5.04
C SER A 66 -4.99 13.64 4.40
N LYS A 67 -6.29 13.52 4.19
CA LYS A 67 -6.84 12.46 3.36
C LYS A 67 -6.58 12.83 1.90
N ASN A 68 -6.12 11.84 1.16
CA ASN A 68 -5.57 12.07 -0.14
C ASN A 68 -6.58 11.81 -1.26
N GLY A 69 -6.76 12.77 -2.14
CA GLY A 69 -7.49 12.59 -3.40
C GLY A 69 -6.82 11.59 -4.34
N MET A 70 -5.56 11.21 -4.09
CA MET A 70 -4.89 10.13 -4.84
C MET A 70 -5.63 8.81 -4.73
N PHE A 71 -6.27 8.56 -3.60
CA PHE A 71 -7.07 7.37 -3.37
C PHE A 71 -8.16 7.22 -4.43
N GLU A 72 -8.96 8.27 -4.61
CA GLU A 72 -10.04 8.28 -5.59
C GLU A 72 -9.52 8.18 -7.02
N LYS A 73 -8.41 8.87 -7.30
CA LYS A 73 -7.77 8.86 -8.61
C LYS A 73 -7.25 7.47 -8.97
N MET A 74 -6.67 6.79 -8.01
CA MET A 74 -6.09 5.47 -8.24
C MET A 74 -7.18 4.42 -8.44
N MET A 75 -8.27 4.50 -7.67
CA MET A 75 -9.42 3.63 -7.85
C MET A 75 -10.05 3.81 -9.22
N ALA A 76 -10.13 5.06 -9.70
CA ALA A 76 -10.65 5.36 -11.03
C ALA A 76 -9.72 4.85 -12.14
N LYS A 77 -8.40 4.98 -11.96
CA LYS A 77 -7.42 4.55 -12.95
C LYS A 77 -7.28 3.04 -13.06
N MET A 78 -7.40 2.34 -11.95
CA MET A 78 -7.13 0.89 -11.94
C MET A 78 -8.34 0.06 -12.33
N GLY A 79 -9.56 0.59 -12.22
CA GLY A 79 -10.77 -0.15 -12.59
C GLY A 79 -10.81 -1.55 -11.97
N ILE A 80 -10.25 -1.69 -10.76
CA ILE A 80 -10.03 -2.98 -10.11
C ILE A 80 -11.27 -3.85 -10.08
N SER A 81 -12.39 -3.27 -9.69
CA SER A 81 -13.65 -4.02 -9.62
C SER A 81 -14.09 -4.54 -10.98
N LYS A 82 -13.83 -3.76 -12.04
CA LYS A 82 -14.20 -4.14 -13.40
C LYS A 82 -13.31 -5.27 -13.91
N GLU A 83 -12.00 -5.18 -13.66
CA GLU A 83 -11.06 -6.23 -14.07
C GLU A 83 -11.30 -7.54 -13.33
N VAL A 84 -11.61 -7.48 -12.03
CA VAL A 84 -11.92 -8.66 -11.23
C VAL A 84 -13.21 -9.32 -11.71
N LYS A 85 -14.19 -8.55 -12.17
CA LYS A 85 -15.42 -9.11 -12.72
C LYS A 85 -15.20 -9.80 -14.05
N SER A 86 -14.25 -9.34 -14.87
CA SER A 86 -13.95 -9.94 -16.16
C SER A 86 -13.04 -11.17 -16.06
N ASP A 87 -12.07 -11.14 -15.14
CA ASP A 87 -11.19 -12.27 -14.88
C ASP A 87 -10.82 -12.29 -13.40
N ASN A 88 -11.32 -13.27 -12.66
CA ASN A 88 -11.09 -13.41 -11.24
C ASN A 88 -10.22 -14.63 -10.90
N SER A 89 -9.39 -15.10 -11.82
CA SER A 89 -8.42 -16.15 -11.54
C SER A 89 -7.34 -15.64 -10.58
N ASP A 90 -6.73 -16.54 -9.83
CA ASP A 90 -5.62 -16.17 -8.93
C ASP A 90 -4.51 -15.45 -9.69
N SER A 91 -4.18 -15.93 -10.88
CA SER A 91 -3.14 -15.33 -11.72
C SER A 91 -3.46 -13.90 -12.12
N ALA A 92 -4.70 -13.64 -12.57
CA ALA A 92 -5.13 -12.29 -12.96
C ALA A 92 -5.14 -11.34 -11.77
N ILE A 93 -5.61 -11.81 -10.62
CA ILE A 93 -5.62 -11.02 -9.39
C ILE A 93 -4.19 -10.70 -8.94
N ALA A 94 -3.31 -11.69 -8.96
CA ALA A 94 -1.91 -11.50 -8.61
C ALA A 94 -1.25 -10.46 -9.52
N ASP A 95 -1.48 -10.54 -10.83
CA ASP A 95 -0.94 -9.59 -11.79
C ASP A 95 -1.37 -8.15 -11.46
N LEU A 96 -2.67 -7.99 -11.19
CA LEU A 96 -3.24 -6.69 -10.82
C LEU A 96 -2.60 -6.14 -9.54
N LEU A 97 -2.47 -6.97 -8.51
CA LEU A 97 -1.90 -6.57 -7.23
C LEU A 97 -0.41 -6.24 -7.34
N ILE A 98 0.34 -7.03 -8.12
CA ILE A 98 1.76 -6.76 -8.37
C ILE A 98 1.94 -5.39 -9.02
N LYS A 99 1.13 -5.08 -10.01
CA LYS A 99 1.18 -3.76 -10.67
C LYS A 99 0.92 -2.63 -9.68
N GLY A 100 -0.11 -2.79 -8.84
CA GLY A 100 -0.45 -1.77 -7.84
C GLY A 100 0.65 -1.56 -6.81
N VAL A 101 1.19 -2.64 -6.25
CA VAL A 101 2.27 -2.54 -5.25
C VAL A 101 3.55 -2.01 -5.89
N SER A 102 3.84 -2.40 -7.14
CA SER A 102 5.01 -1.90 -7.86
C SER A 102 4.96 -0.39 -8.07
N MET A 103 3.80 0.17 -8.37
CA MET A 103 3.63 1.62 -8.44
C MET A 103 3.95 2.26 -7.10
N GLY A 104 3.50 1.64 -6.01
CA GLY A 104 3.80 2.10 -4.66
C GLY A 104 5.30 2.08 -4.35
N THR A 105 6.03 1.06 -4.78
CA THR A 105 7.48 0.99 -4.57
C THR A 105 8.20 2.10 -5.31
N ILE A 106 7.81 2.37 -6.54
CA ILE A 106 8.42 3.44 -7.34
C ILE A 106 8.18 4.79 -6.67
N ASP A 107 6.95 5.04 -6.23
CA ASP A 107 6.62 6.29 -5.55
C ASP A 107 7.38 6.44 -4.24
N MET A 108 7.52 5.36 -3.46
CA MET A 108 8.28 5.40 -2.21
C MET A 108 9.76 5.69 -2.47
N GLU A 109 10.35 5.06 -3.48
CA GLU A 109 11.73 5.31 -3.85
C GLU A 109 11.96 6.77 -4.24
N LYS A 110 11.04 7.34 -5.03
CA LYS A 110 11.12 8.76 -5.41
C LYS A 110 11.02 9.66 -4.20
N LYS A 111 10.07 9.39 -3.30
CA LYS A 111 9.86 10.18 -2.10
C LYS A 111 11.09 10.12 -1.18
N ILE A 112 11.68 8.95 -1.02
CA ILE A 112 12.91 8.80 -0.24
C ILE A 112 14.02 9.67 -0.83
N LYS A 113 14.22 9.61 -2.15
CA LYS A 113 15.21 10.43 -2.84
C LYS A 113 14.99 11.92 -2.60
N ASP A 114 13.72 12.35 -2.71
CA ASP A 114 13.39 13.77 -2.62
C ASP A 114 13.48 14.32 -1.20
N TYR A 115 13.17 13.51 -0.19
CA TYR A 115 12.99 14.00 1.18
C TYR A 115 13.96 13.43 2.21
N GLN A 116 14.88 12.55 1.84
CA GLN A 116 15.76 11.88 2.83
C GLN A 116 16.61 12.85 3.66
N GLU A 117 16.93 14.01 3.12
CA GLU A 117 17.70 15.03 3.83
C GLU A 117 16.82 15.94 4.71
N GLU A 118 15.50 15.84 4.55
CA GLU A 118 14.54 16.75 5.17
C GLU A 118 13.71 16.09 6.28
N VAL A 119 13.89 14.79 6.49
CA VAL A 119 13.14 14.03 7.50
C VAL A 119 14.07 13.53 8.58
N SER A 120 13.50 13.11 9.71
CA SER A 120 14.28 12.51 10.78
C SER A 120 14.83 11.15 10.34
N GLU A 121 15.87 10.70 11.02
CA GLU A 121 16.45 9.38 10.79
C GLU A 121 15.42 8.28 11.04
N ASP A 122 14.60 8.43 12.07
CA ASP A 122 13.52 7.47 12.37
C ASP A 122 12.51 7.39 11.23
N GLU A 123 12.15 8.52 10.68
CA GLU A 123 11.20 8.55 9.56
C GLU A 123 11.80 7.93 8.30
N LEU A 124 13.06 8.20 8.02
CA LEU A 124 13.76 7.60 6.89
C LEU A 124 13.84 6.08 7.03
N ASP A 125 14.17 5.60 8.22
CA ASP A 125 14.23 4.16 8.49
C ASP A 125 12.87 3.50 8.29
N MET A 126 11.81 4.15 8.75
CA MET A 126 10.45 3.68 8.57
C MET A 126 10.08 3.58 7.08
N ALA A 127 10.49 4.57 6.28
CA ALA A 127 10.24 4.56 4.84
C ALA A 127 10.98 3.41 4.15
N LYS A 128 12.21 3.15 4.55
CA LYS A 128 12.99 2.04 3.99
C LYS A 128 12.38 0.69 4.37
N GLU A 129 11.88 0.55 5.58
CA GLU A 129 11.19 -0.66 6.03
C GLU A 129 9.89 -0.89 5.25
N PHE A 130 9.14 0.18 5.01
CA PHE A 130 7.92 0.08 4.24
C PHE A 130 8.21 -0.34 2.79
N LEU A 131 9.24 0.23 2.19
CA LEU A 131 9.67 -0.15 0.85
C LEU A 131 10.05 -1.64 0.80
N ALA A 132 10.81 -2.12 1.78
CA ALA A 132 11.17 -3.53 1.86
C ALA A 132 9.94 -4.43 2.00
N PHE A 133 8.97 -4.02 2.79
CA PHE A 133 7.69 -4.72 2.93
C PHE A 133 6.95 -4.80 1.59
N GLN A 134 6.91 -3.70 0.84
CA GLN A 134 6.26 -3.68 -0.47
C GLN A 134 6.96 -4.62 -1.46
N GLN A 135 8.28 -4.63 -1.48
CA GLN A 135 9.05 -5.51 -2.36
C GLN A 135 8.81 -7.00 -2.02
N LYS A 136 8.74 -7.31 -0.74
CA LYS A 136 8.42 -8.66 -0.28
C LYS A 136 6.99 -9.05 -0.67
N THR A 137 6.07 -8.12 -0.58
CA THR A 137 4.66 -8.34 -0.96
C THR A 137 4.55 -8.68 -2.45
N ILE A 138 5.29 -7.99 -3.29
CA ILE A 138 5.35 -8.32 -4.72
C ILE A 138 5.80 -9.76 -4.92
N ASP A 139 6.87 -10.17 -4.25
CA ASP A 139 7.40 -11.54 -4.37
C ASP A 139 6.38 -12.58 -3.92
N ILE A 140 5.63 -12.28 -2.86
CA ILE A 140 4.58 -13.18 -2.37
C ILE A 140 3.49 -13.35 -3.43
N PHE A 141 3.03 -12.28 -4.02
CA PHE A 141 2.00 -12.36 -5.06
C PHE A 141 2.47 -13.03 -6.33
N LYS A 142 3.76 -12.95 -6.65
CA LYS A 142 4.33 -13.63 -7.84
C LYS A 142 4.12 -15.14 -7.80
N GLU A 143 3.98 -15.73 -6.63
CA GLU A 143 3.75 -17.15 -6.47
C GLU A 143 2.41 -17.62 -7.07
N TYR A 144 1.51 -16.69 -7.34
CA TYR A 144 0.19 -16.99 -7.89
C TYR A 144 0.05 -16.71 -9.39
N LEU A 145 1.11 -16.22 -10.01
CA LEU A 145 1.11 -15.92 -11.47
C LEU A 145 0.98 -17.17 -12.34
#